data_efe744da44b16a092e5689b0cc5d29c7
#
_entry.id   efe744da44b16a092e5689b0cc5d29c7
#
_cell.length_a   1.000
_cell.length_b   1.000
_cell.length_c   1.000
_cell.angle_alpha   90.00
_cell.angle_beta   90.00
_cell.angle_gamma   90.00
#
_symmetry.space_group_name_H-M   'P 1'
#
loop_
_entity.id
_entity.type
_entity.pdbx_description
1 polymer ?
#
loop_
_entity_poly.entity_id
_entity_poly.type
_entity_poly.pdbx_seq_one_letter_code
_entity_poly.pdbx_strand_id
1 'polypeptide(L)'
;ESQSLPNYPTNNPDFVSNFMAPFDANFSVGINYKPTWKKFRMEIFCAPLSAYNYRFVRYGDLTSRYGIRKGRHHKEDFGTQFIVTVPRQKIMKLVEWYSRAELYTNYARTFFQWENSFDVSLNRYLTASLSLHARFDDSAPRLYDDEYGYWQIKELMTLGVTYSW
;
A
#
# COMPACT_ATOMS: atom_id res chain seq x y z
N GLU A 1 38.17 -10.38 9.44
CA GLU A 1 37.94 -8.96 9.81
C GLU A 1 36.53 -8.56 9.41
N SER A 2 35.63 -8.61 10.37
CA SER A 2 34.26 -8.08 10.18
C SER A 2 34.34 -6.56 10.21
N GLN A 3 34.18 -5.91 9.05
CA GLN A 3 33.98 -4.48 8.99
C GLN A 3 32.68 -4.14 9.70
N SER A 4 32.80 -3.60 10.89
CA SER A 4 31.68 -2.97 11.58
C SER A 4 31.21 -1.77 10.75
N LEU A 5 29.98 -1.86 10.25
CA LEU A 5 29.31 -0.75 9.62
C LEU A 5 29.30 0.46 10.56
N PRO A 6 29.50 1.68 10.05
CA PRO A 6 29.57 2.88 10.90
C PRO A 6 28.31 2.97 11.76
N ASN A 7 28.54 3.08 13.08
CA ASN A 7 27.51 3.41 14.05
C ASN A 7 26.98 4.82 13.74
N TYR A 8 25.87 4.91 13.02
CA TYR A 8 25.12 6.15 13.00
C TYR A 8 24.52 6.37 14.39
N PRO A 9 24.65 7.56 14.96
CA PRO A 9 24.11 7.84 16.29
C PRO A 9 22.60 7.68 16.27
N THR A 10 22.10 6.70 17.00
CA THR A 10 20.70 6.25 17.03
C THR A 10 19.82 7.08 17.95
N ASN A 11 20.32 8.20 18.45
CA ASN A 11 19.57 9.13 19.32
C ASN A 11 18.83 10.23 18.54
N ASN A 12 18.61 10.08 17.23
CA ASN A 12 17.78 11.01 16.51
C ASN A 12 16.32 10.50 16.51
N PRO A 13 15.40 11.12 17.26
CA PRO A 13 13.99 10.71 17.31
C PRO A 13 13.29 10.81 15.95
N ASP A 14 13.88 11.53 15.00
CA ASP A 14 13.36 11.74 13.64
C ASP A 14 13.80 10.65 12.64
N PHE A 15 14.64 9.68 13.05
CA PHE A 15 15.06 8.59 12.17
C PHE A 15 13.97 7.54 12.04
N VAL A 16 13.09 7.75 11.08
CA VAL A 16 11.90 6.91 10.87
C VAL A 16 12.10 5.90 9.74
N SER A 17 12.84 6.26 8.70
CA SER A 17 13.05 5.39 7.54
C SER A 17 14.38 5.71 6.84
N ASN A 18 14.96 4.70 6.16
CA ASN A 18 16.15 4.82 5.34
C ASN A 18 16.13 3.75 4.25
N PHE A 19 17.16 3.73 3.39
CA PHE A 19 17.30 2.69 2.38
C PHE A 19 17.22 1.28 3.00
N MET A 20 16.27 0.45 2.55
CA MET A 20 15.93 -0.87 3.08
C MET A 20 15.50 -0.87 4.58
N ALA A 21 14.85 0.18 5.02
CA ALA A 21 14.28 0.25 6.36
C ALA A 21 12.93 1.01 6.35
N PRO A 22 11.80 0.33 6.08
CA PRO A 22 11.63 -1.09 5.79
C PRO A 22 11.79 -1.45 4.31
N PHE A 23 12.09 -2.71 4.01
CA PHE A 23 11.90 -3.36 2.72
C PHE A 23 10.76 -4.38 2.87
N ASP A 24 9.70 -4.22 2.10
CA ASP A 24 8.56 -5.12 2.08
C ASP A 24 8.47 -5.83 0.73
N ALA A 25 8.35 -7.16 0.75
CA ALA A 25 8.10 -7.99 -0.41
C ALA A 25 6.87 -8.86 -0.16
N ASN A 26 5.97 -8.91 -1.12
CA ASN A 26 4.77 -9.73 -1.06
C ASN A 26 4.77 -10.68 -2.26
N PHE A 27 4.58 -11.96 -1.99
CA PHE A 27 4.41 -12.98 -3.00
C PHE A 27 3.14 -13.78 -2.72
N SER A 28 2.28 -13.94 -3.72
CA SER A 28 1.04 -14.68 -3.55
C SER A 28 0.71 -15.50 -4.78
N VAL A 29 0.15 -16.67 -4.54
CA VAL A 29 -0.40 -17.55 -5.56
C VAL A 29 -1.89 -17.73 -5.29
N GLY A 30 -2.71 -17.41 -6.28
CA GLY A 30 -4.16 -17.42 -6.10
C GLY A 30 -4.92 -17.52 -7.39
N ILE A 31 -6.22 -17.37 -7.29
CA ILE A 31 -7.15 -17.41 -8.42
C ILE A 31 -7.52 -15.99 -8.79
N ASN A 32 -7.42 -15.67 -10.07
CA ASN A 32 -7.87 -14.40 -10.61
C ASN A 32 -9.19 -14.63 -11.37
N TYR A 33 -10.25 -13.98 -10.93
CA TYR A 33 -11.56 -14.01 -11.54
C TYR A 33 -11.87 -12.66 -12.20
N LYS A 34 -12.24 -12.70 -13.48
CA LYS A 34 -12.61 -11.52 -14.28
C LYS A 34 -14.06 -11.69 -14.76
N PRO A 35 -15.03 -11.09 -14.07
CA PRO A 35 -16.43 -11.12 -14.51
C PRO A 35 -16.58 -10.50 -15.91
N THR A 36 -17.31 -11.16 -16.80
CA THR A 36 -17.56 -10.69 -18.16
C THR A 36 -18.81 -9.80 -18.24
N TRP A 37 -18.78 -8.66 -17.59
CA TRP A 37 -19.86 -7.68 -17.70
C TRP A 37 -19.65 -6.75 -18.90
N LYS A 38 -20.68 -6.53 -19.69
CA LYS A 38 -20.57 -5.75 -20.95
C LYS A 38 -20.14 -4.29 -20.76
N LYS A 39 -20.45 -3.70 -19.61
CA LYS A 39 -20.23 -2.25 -19.37
C LYS A 39 -19.27 -1.93 -18.24
N PHE A 40 -18.89 -2.91 -17.45
CA PHE A 40 -18.07 -2.69 -16.26
C PHE A 40 -17.01 -3.77 -16.14
N ARG A 41 -15.75 -3.36 -16.05
CA ARG A 41 -14.61 -4.26 -15.90
C ARG A 41 -14.17 -4.29 -14.44
N MET A 42 -13.99 -5.47 -13.91
CA MET A 42 -13.47 -5.72 -12.56
C MET A 42 -12.61 -6.97 -12.57
N GLU A 43 -11.61 -7.02 -11.75
CA GLU A 43 -10.76 -8.18 -11.51
C GLU A 43 -10.73 -8.48 -10.02
N ILE A 44 -10.92 -9.74 -9.66
CA ILE A 44 -10.88 -10.21 -8.28
C ILE A 44 -9.80 -11.26 -8.18
N PHE A 45 -8.77 -10.98 -7.38
CA PHE A 45 -7.72 -11.93 -7.05
C PHE A 45 -7.91 -12.42 -5.61
N CYS A 46 -7.86 -13.72 -5.42
CA CYS A 46 -7.97 -14.35 -4.12
C CYS A 46 -6.87 -15.40 -3.94
N ALA A 47 -6.07 -15.25 -2.91
CA ALA A 47 -5.04 -16.19 -2.46
C ALA A 47 -5.32 -16.59 -1.01
N PRO A 48 -6.17 -17.60 -0.77
CA PRO A 48 -6.73 -17.87 0.56
C PRO A 48 -5.72 -18.39 1.58
N LEU A 49 -4.65 -19.06 1.14
CA LEU A 49 -3.63 -19.65 2.02
C LEU A 49 -2.20 -19.56 1.47
N SER A 50 -2.01 -18.74 0.45
CA SER A 50 -0.75 -18.72 -0.32
C SER A 50 -0.12 -17.34 -0.39
N ALA A 51 -0.56 -16.39 0.43
CA ALA A 51 0.04 -15.09 0.50
C ALA A 51 1.22 -15.11 1.48
N TYR A 52 2.40 -14.77 0.98
CA TYR A 52 3.63 -14.66 1.75
C TYR A 52 4.07 -13.21 1.79
N ASN A 53 4.27 -12.68 2.99
CA ASN A 53 4.74 -11.32 3.19
C ASN A 53 6.08 -11.37 3.93
N TYR A 54 7.09 -10.76 3.34
CA TYR A 54 8.44 -10.66 3.88
C TYR A 54 8.77 -9.19 4.14
N ARG A 55 9.11 -8.88 5.39
CA ARG A 55 9.58 -7.54 5.80
C ARG A 55 11.00 -7.63 6.32
N PHE A 56 11.86 -6.78 5.80
CA PHE A 56 13.24 -6.66 6.22
C PHE A 56 13.54 -5.23 6.68
N VAL A 57 14.27 -5.09 7.79
CA VAL A 57 14.74 -3.81 8.30
C VAL A 57 16.23 -3.90 8.57
N ARG A 58 17.01 -3.13 7.85
CA ARG A 58 18.47 -3.12 7.92
C ARG A 58 19.01 -2.70 9.29
N TYR A 59 18.33 -1.75 9.96
CA TYR A 59 18.80 -1.13 11.20
C TYR A 59 18.10 -1.75 12.41
N GLY A 60 18.90 -2.30 13.34
CA GLY A 60 18.41 -3.03 14.51
C GLY A 60 17.50 -2.21 15.42
N ASP A 61 17.74 -0.90 15.53
CA ASP A 61 16.96 0.00 16.38
C ASP A 61 15.56 0.28 15.84
N LEU A 62 15.37 0.12 14.53
CA LEU A 62 14.06 0.30 13.86
C LEU A 62 13.25 -1.00 13.84
N THR A 63 13.83 -2.15 14.16
CA THR A 63 13.14 -3.46 14.04
C THR A 63 11.89 -3.53 14.92
N SER A 64 11.96 -3.02 16.15
CA SER A 64 10.82 -3.01 17.07
C SER A 64 9.67 -2.11 16.57
N ARG A 65 10.01 -1.01 15.88
CA ARG A 65 9.05 -0.06 15.32
C ARG A 65 8.23 -0.67 14.19
N TYR A 66 8.82 -1.60 13.44
CA TYR A 66 8.17 -2.30 12.32
C TYR A 66 7.67 -3.70 12.71
N GLY A 67 7.53 -3.99 14.01
CA GLY A 67 6.97 -5.24 14.51
C GLY A 67 7.86 -6.45 14.33
N ILE A 68 9.18 -6.26 14.19
CA ILE A 68 10.19 -7.31 14.13
C ILE A 68 10.74 -7.53 15.53
N ARG A 69 10.91 -8.79 15.94
CA ARG A 69 11.44 -9.14 17.27
C ARG A 69 12.88 -8.62 17.44
N LYS A 70 13.21 -8.17 18.65
CA LYS A 70 14.59 -7.77 19.01
C LYS A 70 15.60 -8.85 18.61
N GLY A 71 16.68 -8.43 17.94
CA GLY A 71 17.73 -9.32 17.48
C GLY A 71 17.47 -10.00 16.13
N ARG A 72 16.32 -9.73 15.48
CA ARG A 72 16.04 -10.15 14.10
C ARG A 72 15.93 -8.93 13.20
N HIS A 73 16.24 -9.09 11.93
CA HIS A 73 16.13 -8.05 10.91
C HIS A 73 14.99 -8.31 9.91
N HIS A 74 14.31 -9.44 10.02
CA HIS A 74 13.23 -9.82 9.12
C HIS A 74 12.05 -10.42 9.86
N LYS A 75 10.91 -10.34 9.22
CA LYS A 75 9.66 -10.96 9.61
C LYS A 75 9.03 -11.58 8.39
N GLU A 76 8.53 -12.79 8.55
CA GLU A 76 7.84 -13.57 7.54
C GLU A 76 6.45 -13.90 8.04
N ASP A 77 5.46 -13.67 7.20
CA ASP A 77 4.08 -13.97 7.51
C ASP A 77 3.43 -14.66 6.31
N PHE A 78 2.70 -15.75 6.58
CA PHE A 78 1.80 -16.38 5.62
C PHE A 78 0.37 -16.01 5.96
N GLY A 79 -0.45 -15.84 4.93
CA GLY A 79 -1.82 -15.43 5.17
C GLY A 79 -2.72 -15.57 3.96
N THR A 80 -3.82 -14.86 4.02
CA THR A 80 -4.80 -14.69 2.96
C THR A 80 -4.65 -13.32 2.33
N GLN A 81 -4.70 -13.26 1.00
CA GLN A 81 -4.74 -12.02 0.25
C GLN A 81 -5.97 -11.98 -0.63
N PHE A 82 -6.63 -10.85 -0.63
CA PHE A 82 -7.77 -10.56 -1.48
C PHE A 82 -7.59 -9.19 -2.12
N ILE A 83 -7.65 -9.12 -3.45
CA ILE A 83 -7.48 -7.89 -4.20
C ILE A 83 -8.67 -7.74 -5.15
N VAL A 84 -9.30 -6.58 -5.10
CA VAL A 84 -10.31 -6.16 -6.08
C VAL A 84 -9.75 -4.98 -6.85
N THR A 85 -9.69 -5.12 -8.16
CA THR A 85 -9.23 -4.05 -9.05
C THR A 85 -10.31 -3.70 -10.05
N VAL A 86 -10.67 -2.44 -10.10
CA VAL A 86 -11.45 -1.83 -11.16
C VAL A 86 -10.45 -1.10 -12.05
N PRO A 87 -10.06 -1.65 -13.21
CA PRO A 87 -9.15 -0.98 -14.11
C PRO A 87 -9.75 0.33 -14.60
N ARG A 88 -8.89 1.29 -14.92
CA ARG A 88 -9.34 2.61 -15.41
C ARG A 88 -10.34 2.45 -16.52
N GLN A 89 -11.52 3.00 -16.33
CA GLN A 89 -12.63 2.90 -17.26
C GLN A 89 -13.56 4.11 -17.17
N LYS A 90 -14.19 4.44 -18.30
CA LYS A 90 -15.18 5.51 -18.37
C LYS A 90 -16.46 5.08 -17.69
N ILE A 91 -16.85 5.80 -16.63
CA ILE A 91 -18.14 5.61 -15.95
C ILE A 91 -19.17 6.65 -16.43
N MET A 92 -18.71 7.80 -16.90
CA MET A 92 -19.49 8.87 -17.50
C MET A 92 -18.75 9.43 -18.73
N LYS A 93 -19.39 10.29 -19.52
CA LYS A 93 -18.80 10.85 -20.75
C LYS A 93 -17.45 11.52 -20.53
N LEU A 94 -17.27 12.17 -19.38
CA LEU A 94 -16.07 12.96 -19.03
C LEU A 94 -15.31 12.43 -17.83
N VAL A 95 -15.77 11.32 -17.22
CA VAL A 95 -15.21 10.80 -15.96
C VAL A 95 -14.67 9.39 -16.17
N GLU A 96 -13.39 9.22 -15.90
CA GLU A 96 -12.73 7.92 -15.79
C GLU A 96 -12.50 7.59 -14.31
N TRP A 97 -12.71 6.34 -13.96
CA TRP A 97 -12.56 5.83 -12.62
C TRP A 97 -11.62 4.64 -12.58
N TYR A 98 -10.75 4.66 -11.59
CA TYR A 98 -9.91 3.54 -11.19
C TYR A 98 -10.10 3.28 -9.71
N SER A 99 -10.17 2.02 -9.30
CA SER A 99 -10.18 1.66 -7.89
C SER A 99 -9.43 0.35 -7.67
N ARG A 100 -8.68 0.27 -6.58
CA ARG A 100 -8.01 -0.95 -6.13
C ARG A 100 -8.15 -1.07 -4.63
N ALA A 101 -8.73 -2.15 -4.16
CA ALA A 101 -8.78 -2.52 -2.76
C ALA A 101 -7.97 -3.80 -2.54
N GLU A 102 -7.08 -3.79 -1.57
CA GLU A 102 -6.24 -4.91 -1.18
C GLU A 102 -6.42 -5.19 0.30
N LEU A 103 -6.73 -6.42 0.64
CA LEU A 103 -6.80 -6.94 1.99
C LEU A 103 -5.78 -8.07 2.12
N TYR A 104 -4.91 -7.96 3.10
CA TYR A 104 -4.02 -9.04 3.53
C TYR A 104 -4.25 -9.31 5.02
N THR A 105 -4.33 -10.56 5.40
CA THR A 105 -4.38 -10.97 6.80
C THR A 105 -3.63 -12.28 7.02
N ASN A 106 -2.85 -12.33 8.10
CA ASN A 106 -2.26 -13.55 8.62
C ASN A 106 -3.02 -14.07 9.84
N TYR A 107 -4.31 -13.69 9.97
CA TYR A 107 -5.23 -14.02 11.08
C TYR A 107 -4.87 -13.42 12.44
N ALA A 108 -3.63 -12.96 12.63
CA ALA A 108 -3.21 -12.23 13.82
C ALA A 108 -3.15 -10.71 13.56
N ARG A 109 -2.93 -10.33 12.31
CA ARG A 109 -2.80 -8.93 11.89
C ARG A 109 -3.44 -8.73 10.52
N THR A 110 -3.93 -7.52 10.30
CA THR A 110 -4.64 -7.16 9.07
C THR A 110 -4.02 -5.90 8.47
N PHE A 111 -3.77 -5.98 7.18
CA PHE A 111 -3.40 -4.86 6.34
C PHE A 111 -4.51 -4.65 5.31
N PHE A 112 -4.98 -3.44 5.19
CA PHE A 112 -5.96 -3.03 4.18
C PHE A 112 -5.48 -1.75 3.51
N GLN A 113 -5.58 -1.72 2.19
CA GLN A 113 -5.26 -0.56 1.38
C GLN A 113 -6.33 -0.37 0.32
N TRP A 114 -6.79 0.86 0.18
CA TRP A 114 -7.79 1.23 -0.82
C TRP A 114 -7.37 2.48 -1.56
N GLU A 115 -7.25 2.37 -2.86
CA GLU A 115 -6.89 3.43 -3.77
C GLU A 115 -8.06 3.73 -4.70
N ASN A 116 -8.38 5.00 -4.87
CA ASN A 116 -9.35 5.47 -5.85
C ASN A 116 -8.74 6.63 -6.64
N SER A 117 -9.04 6.67 -7.91
CA SER A 117 -8.69 7.79 -8.77
C SER A 117 -9.85 8.12 -9.69
N PHE A 118 -10.24 9.37 -9.69
CA PHE A 118 -11.25 9.93 -10.58
C PHE A 118 -10.58 10.97 -11.45
N ASP A 119 -10.63 10.79 -12.77
CA ASP A 119 -10.13 11.73 -13.74
C ASP A 119 -11.31 12.34 -14.48
N VAL A 120 -11.44 13.66 -14.41
CA VAL A 120 -12.51 14.43 -15.05
C VAL A 120 -11.92 15.27 -16.17
N SER A 121 -12.25 14.95 -17.40
CA SER A 121 -11.88 15.75 -18.58
C SER A 121 -12.80 16.95 -18.69
N LEU A 122 -12.36 18.12 -18.22
CA LEU A 122 -13.11 19.36 -18.25
C LEU A 122 -13.27 19.88 -19.69
N ASN A 123 -12.21 19.74 -20.48
CA ASN A 123 -12.21 19.97 -21.92
C ASN A 123 -11.07 19.18 -22.58
N ARG A 124 -10.84 19.36 -23.91
CA ARG A 124 -9.78 18.65 -24.65
C ARG A 124 -8.35 18.95 -24.18
N TYR A 125 -8.16 19.99 -23.35
CA TYR A 125 -6.85 20.42 -22.87
C TYR A 125 -6.69 20.30 -21.36
N LEU A 126 -7.77 20.20 -20.61
CA LEU A 126 -7.77 20.30 -19.16
C LEU A 126 -8.40 19.06 -18.52
N THR A 127 -7.64 18.41 -17.64
CA THR A 127 -8.09 17.27 -16.85
C THR A 127 -7.85 17.55 -15.38
N ALA A 128 -8.88 17.36 -14.56
CA ALA A 128 -8.77 17.35 -13.12
C ALA A 128 -8.75 15.92 -12.60
N SER A 129 -7.82 15.58 -11.72
CA SER A 129 -7.69 14.26 -11.12
C SER A 129 -7.83 14.38 -9.61
N LEU A 130 -8.67 13.53 -9.03
CA LEU A 130 -8.81 13.34 -7.59
C LEU A 130 -8.37 11.93 -7.24
N SER A 131 -7.38 11.80 -6.35
CA SER A 131 -6.90 10.52 -5.84
C SER A 131 -7.14 10.46 -4.34
N LEU A 132 -7.73 9.36 -3.90
CA LEU A 132 -7.97 9.02 -2.50
C LEU A 132 -7.24 7.73 -2.18
N HIS A 133 -6.47 7.74 -1.11
CA HIS A 133 -5.73 6.58 -0.65
C HIS A 133 -5.99 6.40 0.84
N ALA A 134 -6.63 5.30 1.21
CA ALA A 134 -6.85 4.90 2.58
C ALA A 134 -6.04 3.64 2.89
N ARG A 135 -5.34 3.63 4.00
CA ARG A 135 -4.51 2.51 4.47
C ARG A 135 -4.82 2.23 5.93
N PHE A 136 -4.97 0.96 6.23
CA PHE A 136 -5.04 0.42 7.58
C PHE A 136 -3.93 -0.61 7.76
N ASP A 137 -3.12 -0.47 8.80
CA ASP A 137 -2.04 -1.41 9.12
C ASP A 137 -1.96 -1.55 10.64
N ASP A 138 -2.45 -2.66 11.16
CA ASP A 138 -2.42 -2.92 12.61
C ASP A 138 -1.01 -3.30 13.13
N SER A 139 -0.05 -3.49 12.22
CA SER A 139 1.37 -3.71 12.56
C SER A 139 2.19 -2.43 12.64
N ALA A 140 1.64 -1.31 12.20
CA ALA A 140 2.32 -0.02 12.25
C ALA A 140 2.33 0.54 13.68
N PRO A 141 3.43 1.17 14.12
CA PRO A 141 3.46 1.84 15.41
C PRO A 141 2.46 2.99 15.42
N ARG A 142 1.73 3.15 16.51
CA ARG A 142 0.86 4.31 16.72
C ARG A 142 1.72 5.57 16.79
N LEU A 143 1.35 6.58 16.01
CA LEU A 143 2.03 7.88 16.03
C LEU A 143 1.66 8.71 17.26
N TYR A 144 0.48 8.46 17.84
CA TYR A 144 -0.02 9.09 19.06
C TYR A 144 -0.73 8.04 19.90
N ASP A 145 -0.70 8.21 21.22
CA ASP A 145 -1.35 7.31 22.20
C ASP A 145 -2.89 7.35 22.14
N ASP A 146 -3.46 8.08 21.20
CA ASP A 146 -4.88 8.27 21.03
C ASP A 146 -5.52 7.20 20.13
N GLU A 147 -6.81 6.95 20.35
CA GLU A 147 -7.65 5.86 19.82
C GLU A 147 -7.74 5.73 18.27
N TYR A 148 -7.10 6.60 17.51
CA TYR A 148 -7.17 6.67 16.03
C TYR A 148 -6.00 6.00 15.29
N GLY A 149 -5.25 5.16 15.94
CA GLY A 149 -3.87 4.80 15.62
C GLY A 149 -3.57 4.07 14.30
N TYR A 150 -4.53 3.52 13.54
CA TYR A 150 -4.21 2.60 12.45
C TYR A 150 -4.62 3.08 11.05
N TRP A 151 -5.46 4.08 10.94
CA TRP A 151 -5.92 4.59 9.66
C TRP A 151 -5.04 5.74 9.18
N GLN A 152 -4.62 5.64 7.92
CA GLN A 152 -3.91 6.69 7.21
C GLN A 152 -4.70 7.02 5.94
N ILE A 153 -5.14 8.26 5.82
CA ILE A 153 -5.88 8.74 4.65
C ILE A 153 -5.05 9.82 3.98
N LYS A 154 -4.86 9.69 2.68
CA LYS A 154 -4.19 10.68 1.84
C LYS A 154 -5.11 11.06 0.69
N GLU A 155 -5.28 12.34 0.51
CA GLU A 155 -6.00 12.95 -0.59
C GLU A 155 -5.02 13.72 -1.46
N LEU A 156 -5.16 13.60 -2.77
CA LEU A 156 -4.37 14.35 -3.74
C LEU A 156 -5.28 14.84 -4.85
N MET A 157 -5.30 16.15 -5.06
CA MET A 157 -5.98 16.78 -6.18
C MET A 157 -4.94 17.34 -7.15
N THR A 158 -5.06 17.02 -8.42
CA THR A 158 -4.14 17.44 -9.47
C THR A 158 -4.91 18.06 -10.63
N LEU A 159 -4.39 19.13 -11.17
CA LEU A 159 -4.88 19.75 -12.39
C LEU A 159 -3.83 19.58 -13.49
N GLY A 160 -4.18 18.86 -14.54
CA GLY A 160 -3.31 18.61 -15.69
C GLY A 160 -3.74 19.41 -16.91
N VAL A 161 -2.77 19.99 -17.62
CA VAL A 161 -2.98 20.64 -18.92
C VAL A 161 -2.24 19.85 -19.99
N THR A 162 -2.97 19.39 -20.99
CA THR A 162 -2.40 18.66 -22.14
C THR A 162 -2.56 19.51 -23.39
N TYR A 163 -1.46 19.79 -24.06
CA TYR A 163 -1.46 20.46 -25.35
C TYR A 163 -0.90 19.52 -26.41
N SER A 164 -1.69 19.28 -27.47
CA SER A 164 -1.24 18.51 -28.65
C SER A 164 -1.32 19.41 -29.88
N TRP A 165 -0.22 19.58 -30.60
CA TRP A 165 -0.14 20.23 -31.91
C TRP A 165 -0.27 19.22 -33.05
#